data_4d18cc9e0d2c768ffc8faf35bb4ccfad
#
_entry.id   4d18cc9e0d2c768ffc8faf35bb4ccfad
#
_cell.length_a   1.000
_cell.length_b   1.000
_cell.length_c   1.000
_cell.angle_alpha   90.00
_cell.angle_beta   90.00
_cell.angle_gamma   90.00
#
_symmetry.space_group_name_H-M   'P 1'
#
loop_
_entity.id
_entity.type
_entity.pdbx_description
1 polymer ?
#
loop_
_entity_poly.entity_id
_entity_poly.type
_entity_poly.pdbx_seq_one_letter_code
_entity_poly.pdbx_strand_id
1 'polypeptide(L)'
;MSERPGEETSVAVPVVDAPLYAKGSIVGSTLAFLHGERGAAAVARVLDLLPPASRQRLTATEPTEELPFPLVRELWEAVESQIGATDPQWSDRAGAYSIDSAGLQLYGGILRKNNPTEFLTQSVSLFRLFYRPGDMEVVLAAPGWAVLRLVGCEPGTRMFCQRQTGGLRQALTLAGGTAARTRHVRCALDGDAFCEWELEWATGEAG
;
A
#
# COMPACT_ATOMS: atom_id res chain seq x y z
N MET A 1 2.11 -11.50 44.42
CA MET A 1 3.26 -11.59 43.49
C MET A 1 2.66 -12.04 42.17
N SER A 2 2.52 -11.13 41.23
CA SER A 2 1.90 -11.41 39.93
C SER A 2 3.04 -11.44 38.91
N GLU A 3 3.32 -12.61 38.36
CA GLU A 3 4.32 -12.81 37.31
C GLU A 3 3.83 -12.15 36.02
N ARG A 4 4.64 -11.30 35.43
CA ARG A 4 4.42 -10.76 34.09
C ARG A 4 4.66 -11.88 33.08
N PRO A 5 3.78 -12.06 32.07
CA PRO A 5 4.05 -13.00 30.99
C PRO A 5 5.24 -12.52 30.16
N GLY A 6 6.06 -13.50 29.74
CA GLY A 6 7.38 -13.37 29.18
C GLY A 6 7.50 -12.44 27.99
N GLU A 7 8.62 -11.75 27.91
CA GLU A 7 9.17 -11.10 26.73
C GLU A 7 9.28 -12.12 25.58
N GLU A 8 8.35 -12.06 24.64
CA GLU A 8 8.52 -12.76 23.37
C GLU A 8 9.75 -12.17 22.66
N THR A 9 10.76 -12.99 22.55
CA THR A 9 11.96 -12.71 21.76
C THR A 9 11.52 -12.54 20.30
N SER A 10 11.39 -11.29 19.86
CA SER A 10 11.16 -10.95 18.46
C SER A 10 12.36 -11.44 17.65
N VAL A 11 12.18 -12.53 16.94
CA VAL A 11 13.14 -12.99 15.93
C VAL A 11 13.14 -11.94 14.83
N ALA A 12 14.20 -11.14 14.76
CA ALA A 12 14.38 -10.19 13.67
C ALA A 12 14.44 -10.98 12.36
N VAL A 13 13.41 -10.84 11.54
CA VAL A 13 13.41 -11.38 10.17
C VAL A 13 14.52 -10.62 9.43
N PRO A 14 15.50 -11.31 8.80
CA PRO A 14 16.57 -10.63 8.11
C PRO A 14 15.99 -9.73 7.02
N VAL A 15 16.32 -8.45 7.07
CA VAL A 15 16.06 -7.53 5.96
C VAL A 15 16.83 -8.08 4.77
N VAL A 16 16.12 -8.51 3.75
CA VAL A 16 16.75 -8.95 2.50
C VAL A 16 17.26 -7.68 1.83
N ASP A 17 18.56 -7.56 1.68
CA ASP A 17 19.25 -6.44 1.01
C ASP A 17 19.03 -6.46 -0.52
N ALA A 18 17.81 -6.82 -0.93
CA ALA A 18 17.40 -6.89 -2.30
C ALA A 18 16.59 -5.63 -2.67
N PRO A 19 16.85 -5.02 -3.82
CA PRO A 19 16.16 -3.81 -4.23
C PRO A 19 14.64 -4.05 -4.35
N LEU A 20 13.86 -3.11 -3.86
CA LEU A 20 12.40 -3.14 -3.98
C LEU A 20 11.98 -2.88 -5.44
N TYR A 21 11.06 -3.67 -5.93
CA TYR A 21 10.37 -3.52 -7.21
C TYR A 21 8.87 -3.29 -7.01
N ALA A 22 8.27 -2.55 -7.92
CA ALA A 22 6.82 -2.36 -7.98
C ALA A 22 6.28 -2.77 -9.37
N LYS A 23 5.03 -3.22 -9.44
CA LYS A 23 4.35 -3.51 -10.71
C LYS A 23 3.98 -2.24 -11.44
N GLY A 24 3.98 -2.27 -12.78
CA GLY A 24 3.57 -1.16 -13.64
C GLY A 24 2.14 -0.69 -13.39
N SER A 25 1.26 -1.55 -12.88
CA SER A 25 -0.09 -1.18 -12.43
C SER A 25 -0.09 -0.06 -11.38
N ILE A 26 0.95 0.06 -10.56
CA ILE A 26 1.14 1.16 -9.60
C ILE A 26 1.35 2.50 -10.33
N VAL A 27 2.13 2.47 -11.40
CA VAL A 27 2.35 3.66 -12.26
C VAL A 27 1.04 4.06 -12.94
N GLY A 28 0.39 3.11 -13.62
CA GLY A 28 -0.87 3.34 -14.33
C GLY A 28 -1.96 3.89 -13.40
N SER A 29 -2.16 3.27 -12.22
CA SER A 29 -3.16 3.74 -11.24
C SER A 29 -2.80 5.11 -10.65
N THR A 30 -1.51 5.44 -10.47
CA THR A 30 -1.10 6.78 -10.01
C THR A 30 -1.44 7.85 -11.04
N LEU A 31 -1.13 7.63 -12.32
CA LEU A 31 -1.45 8.57 -13.40
C LEU A 31 -2.96 8.69 -13.62
N ALA A 32 -3.70 7.58 -13.54
CA ALA A 32 -5.16 7.58 -13.66
C ALA A 32 -5.83 8.32 -12.49
N PHE A 33 -5.36 8.13 -11.26
CA PHE A 33 -5.79 8.90 -10.10
C PHE A 33 -5.58 10.40 -10.32
N LEU A 34 -4.37 10.80 -10.68
CA LEU A 34 -4.05 12.21 -10.93
C LEU A 34 -4.91 12.81 -12.05
N HIS A 35 -5.13 12.04 -13.12
CA HIS A 35 -6.01 12.44 -14.22
C HIS A 35 -7.46 12.67 -13.72
N GLY A 36 -7.99 11.75 -12.94
CA GLY A 36 -9.35 11.87 -12.40
C GLY A 36 -9.52 13.07 -11.46
N GLU A 37 -8.51 13.37 -10.64
CA GLU A 37 -8.56 14.42 -9.64
C GLU A 37 -8.25 15.83 -10.20
N ARG A 38 -7.36 15.93 -11.18
CA ARG A 38 -6.75 17.20 -11.63
C ARG A 38 -6.70 17.36 -13.15
N GLY A 39 -7.17 16.37 -13.92
CA GLY A 39 -7.24 16.38 -15.38
C GLY A 39 -5.91 16.14 -16.09
N ALA A 40 -5.98 16.01 -17.42
CA ALA A 40 -4.84 15.68 -18.29
C ALA A 40 -3.67 16.67 -18.18
N ALA A 41 -3.96 17.96 -17.99
CA ALA A 41 -2.92 18.98 -17.86
C ALA A 41 -2.03 18.78 -16.61
N ALA A 42 -2.59 18.26 -15.52
CA ALA A 42 -1.79 17.94 -14.33
C ALA A 42 -0.87 16.73 -14.58
N VAL A 43 -1.38 15.71 -15.26
CA VAL A 43 -0.57 14.55 -15.68
C VAL A 43 0.60 15.00 -16.56
N ALA A 44 0.35 15.84 -17.56
CA ALA A 44 1.41 16.36 -18.44
C ALA A 44 2.49 17.10 -17.63
N ARG A 45 2.11 18.01 -16.72
CA ARG A 45 3.07 18.73 -15.86
C ARG A 45 3.91 17.77 -15.00
N VAL A 46 3.30 16.76 -14.40
CA VAL A 46 4.04 15.76 -13.60
C VAL A 46 5.04 15.00 -14.47
N LEU A 47 4.63 14.56 -15.66
CA LEU A 47 5.51 13.85 -16.59
C LEU A 47 6.67 14.74 -17.10
N ASP A 48 6.45 16.05 -17.25
CA ASP A 48 7.47 17.00 -17.66
C ASP A 48 8.53 17.27 -16.57
N LEU A 49 8.22 17.02 -15.31
CA LEU A 49 9.19 17.10 -14.21
C LEU A 49 10.15 15.91 -14.18
N LEU A 50 9.79 14.80 -14.80
CA LEU A 50 10.62 13.60 -14.80
C LEU A 50 11.80 13.72 -15.78
N PRO A 51 12.96 13.11 -15.45
CA PRO A 51 14.02 12.91 -16.43
C PRO A 51 13.48 12.24 -17.69
N PRO A 52 13.94 12.61 -18.89
CA PRO A 52 13.40 12.05 -20.15
C PRO A 52 13.39 10.52 -20.21
N ALA A 53 14.45 9.88 -19.71
CA ALA A 53 14.54 8.42 -19.66
C ALA A 53 13.49 7.79 -18.70
N SER A 54 13.31 8.38 -17.51
CA SER A 54 12.31 7.94 -16.52
C SER A 54 10.91 8.11 -17.10
N ARG A 55 10.60 9.27 -17.69
CA ARG A 55 9.32 9.52 -18.35
C ARG A 55 9.02 8.48 -19.43
N GLN A 56 9.97 8.26 -20.35
CA GLN A 56 9.81 7.29 -21.43
C GLN A 56 9.53 5.89 -20.85
N ARG A 57 10.30 5.48 -19.85
CA ARG A 57 10.18 4.16 -19.21
C ARG A 57 8.83 3.97 -18.51
N LEU A 58 8.39 4.98 -17.73
CA LEU A 58 7.13 4.93 -16.97
C LEU A 58 5.91 4.95 -17.89
N THR A 59 5.94 5.73 -18.98
CA THR A 59 4.79 5.82 -19.91
C THR A 59 4.66 4.61 -20.83
N ALA A 60 5.73 3.84 -21.03
CA ALA A 60 5.73 2.62 -21.83
C ALA A 60 5.52 1.34 -21.01
N THR A 61 5.30 1.45 -19.70
CA THR A 61 5.25 0.30 -18.79
C THR A 61 3.91 -0.43 -18.87
N GLU A 62 3.98 -1.75 -19.03
CA GLU A 62 2.83 -2.62 -18.96
C GLU A 62 2.40 -2.89 -17.49
N PRO A 63 1.11 -3.10 -17.20
CA PRO A 63 0.61 -3.25 -15.82
C PRO A 63 1.29 -4.35 -14.99
N THR A 64 1.68 -5.45 -15.63
CA THR A 64 2.28 -6.62 -14.96
C THR A 64 3.81 -6.57 -14.89
N GLU A 65 4.41 -5.61 -15.57
CA GLU A 65 5.87 -5.45 -15.61
C GLU A 65 6.41 -5.00 -14.24
N GLU A 66 7.63 -5.45 -13.91
CA GLU A 66 8.33 -5.03 -12.69
C GLU A 66 9.28 -3.87 -12.99
N LEU A 67 9.17 -2.83 -12.19
CA LEU A 67 10.00 -1.64 -12.24
C LEU A 67 10.82 -1.52 -10.96
N PRO A 68 12.09 -1.09 -11.03
CA PRO A 68 12.83 -0.67 -9.85
C PRO A 68 12.03 0.39 -9.09
N PHE A 69 11.85 0.19 -7.78
CA PHE A 69 11.07 1.12 -6.96
C PHE A 69 11.58 2.57 -6.98
N PRO A 70 12.89 2.86 -7.07
CA PRO A 70 13.37 4.23 -7.23
C PRO A 70 12.72 4.98 -8.39
N LEU A 71 12.46 4.31 -9.52
CA LEU A 71 11.79 4.91 -10.67
C LEU A 71 10.32 5.26 -10.36
N VAL A 72 9.61 4.40 -9.64
CA VAL A 72 8.23 4.67 -9.19
C VAL A 72 8.20 5.80 -8.15
N ARG A 73 9.22 5.86 -7.29
CA ARG A 73 9.39 6.95 -6.33
C ARG A 73 9.60 8.30 -7.02
N GLU A 74 10.38 8.38 -8.09
CA GLU A 74 10.53 9.61 -8.89
C GLU A 74 9.17 10.14 -9.37
N LEU A 75 8.28 9.25 -9.87
CA LEU A 75 6.92 9.64 -10.24
C LEU A 75 6.14 10.19 -9.05
N TRP A 76 6.19 9.53 -7.89
CA TRP A 76 5.47 9.99 -6.71
C TRP A 76 6.00 11.32 -6.17
N GLU A 77 7.32 11.54 -6.20
CA GLU A 77 7.95 12.81 -5.84
C GLU A 77 7.51 13.94 -6.78
N ALA A 78 7.40 13.65 -8.08
CA ALA A 78 6.86 14.60 -9.06
C ALA A 78 5.38 14.93 -8.79
N VAL A 79 4.54 13.94 -8.43
CA VAL A 79 3.15 14.16 -8.03
C VAL A 79 3.08 14.99 -6.74
N GLU A 80 3.87 14.63 -5.72
CA GLU A 80 3.95 15.36 -4.44
C GLU A 80 4.27 16.82 -4.65
N SER A 81 5.24 17.14 -5.52
CA SER A 81 5.64 18.53 -5.81
C SER A 81 4.52 19.36 -6.45
N GLN A 82 3.59 18.72 -7.17
CA GLN A 82 2.48 19.39 -7.86
C GLN A 82 1.24 19.54 -7.00
N ILE A 83 0.91 18.56 -6.17
CA ILE A 83 -0.36 18.54 -5.44
C ILE A 83 -0.22 18.37 -3.93
N GLY A 84 0.94 17.96 -3.40
CA GLY A 84 1.14 17.65 -1.99
C GLY A 84 0.78 18.80 -1.06
N ALA A 85 1.13 20.03 -1.41
CA ALA A 85 0.80 21.22 -0.60
C ALA A 85 -0.71 21.51 -0.50
N THR A 86 -1.49 21.15 -1.53
CA THR A 86 -2.95 21.36 -1.58
C THR A 86 -3.75 20.13 -1.19
N ASP A 87 -3.10 18.97 -1.17
CA ASP A 87 -3.70 17.68 -0.87
C ASP A 87 -2.68 16.77 -0.16
N PRO A 88 -2.42 16.99 1.14
CA PRO A 88 -1.44 16.21 1.89
C PRO A 88 -1.77 14.72 2.02
N GLN A 89 -3.00 14.33 1.69
CA GLN A 89 -3.48 12.94 1.76
C GLN A 89 -3.57 12.26 0.38
N TRP A 90 -3.04 12.88 -0.67
CA TRP A 90 -3.15 12.36 -2.03
C TRP A 90 -2.60 10.93 -2.15
N SER A 91 -1.49 10.63 -1.50
CA SER A 91 -0.87 9.30 -1.60
C SER A 91 -1.69 8.21 -0.90
N ASP A 92 -2.34 8.50 0.22
CA ASP A 92 -3.33 7.60 0.85
C ASP A 92 -4.50 7.34 -0.11
N ARG A 93 -5.09 8.39 -0.67
CA ARG A 93 -6.21 8.27 -1.62
C ARG A 93 -5.81 7.55 -2.91
N ALA A 94 -4.60 7.81 -3.43
CA ALA A 94 -4.08 7.09 -4.58
C ALA A 94 -3.82 5.60 -4.28
N GLY A 95 -3.46 5.26 -3.05
CA GLY A 95 -3.38 3.87 -2.58
C GLY A 95 -4.74 3.18 -2.62
N ALA A 96 -5.77 3.81 -2.06
CA ALA A 96 -7.15 3.32 -2.13
C ALA A 96 -7.63 3.17 -3.58
N TYR A 97 -7.39 4.17 -4.42
CA TYR A 97 -7.73 4.14 -5.85
C TYR A 97 -7.03 2.99 -6.59
N SER A 98 -5.78 2.68 -6.26
CA SER A 98 -5.04 1.57 -6.89
C SER A 98 -5.72 0.22 -6.63
N ILE A 99 -6.28 0.02 -5.44
CA ILE A 99 -7.02 -1.20 -5.10
C ILE A 99 -8.37 -1.23 -5.81
N ASP A 100 -9.08 -0.11 -5.86
CA ASP A 100 -10.40 0.01 -6.47
C ASP A 100 -10.37 -0.15 -8.00
N SER A 101 -9.30 0.30 -8.64
CA SER A 101 -9.10 0.21 -10.09
C SER A 101 -8.34 -1.05 -10.50
N ALA A 102 -7.01 -0.97 -10.52
CA ALA A 102 -6.14 -2.06 -10.97
C ALA A 102 -6.27 -3.31 -10.09
N GLY A 103 -6.45 -3.14 -8.78
CA GLY A 103 -6.65 -4.24 -7.84
C GLY A 103 -7.88 -5.06 -8.18
N LEU A 104 -9.03 -4.42 -8.38
CA LEU A 104 -10.27 -5.12 -8.75
C LEU A 104 -10.21 -5.76 -10.14
N GLN A 105 -9.60 -5.10 -11.12
CA GLN A 105 -9.47 -5.64 -12.46
C GLN A 105 -8.59 -6.89 -12.51
N LEU A 106 -7.45 -6.85 -11.83
CA LEU A 106 -6.45 -7.92 -11.88
C LEU A 106 -6.72 -9.02 -10.85
N TYR A 107 -7.29 -8.68 -9.68
CA TYR A 107 -7.36 -9.55 -8.50
C TYR A 107 -8.74 -9.58 -7.84
N GLY A 108 -9.80 -9.19 -8.54
CA GLY A 108 -11.16 -9.05 -7.99
C GLY A 108 -11.70 -10.31 -7.30
N GLY A 109 -11.30 -11.50 -7.74
CA GLY A 109 -11.66 -12.76 -7.09
C GLY A 109 -11.07 -12.93 -5.68
N ILE A 110 -9.94 -12.27 -5.39
CA ILE A 110 -9.30 -12.29 -4.07
C ILE A 110 -9.86 -11.18 -3.18
N LEU A 111 -10.14 -10.01 -3.75
CA LEU A 111 -10.59 -8.82 -3.00
C LEU A 111 -12.05 -8.89 -2.60
N ARG A 112 -12.92 -9.51 -3.41
CA ARG A 112 -14.37 -9.63 -3.14
C ARG A 112 -14.66 -10.84 -2.27
N LYS A 113 -14.23 -10.79 -1.02
CA LYS A 113 -14.54 -11.79 0.02
C LYS A 113 -15.51 -11.13 0.99
N ASN A 114 -16.72 -11.52 1.10
CA ASN A 114 -17.69 -10.95 2.04
C ASN A 114 -17.35 -11.24 3.53
N ASN A 115 -16.06 -11.38 3.83
CA ASN A 115 -15.55 -11.66 5.16
C ASN A 115 -14.14 -11.06 5.32
N PRO A 116 -14.00 -9.93 6.07
CA PRO A 116 -12.73 -9.28 6.31
C PRO A 116 -11.68 -10.18 6.97
N THR A 117 -12.08 -11.09 7.87
CA THR A 117 -11.15 -12.02 8.54
C THR A 117 -10.58 -13.03 7.55
N GLU A 118 -11.41 -13.58 6.66
CA GLU A 118 -10.94 -14.46 5.58
C GLU A 118 -10.04 -13.72 4.59
N PHE A 119 -10.39 -12.49 4.26
CA PHE A 119 -9.55 -11.63 3.43
C PHE A 119 -8.15 -11.47 4.05
N LEU A 120 -8.05 -11.17 5.34
CA LEU A 120 -6.76 -10.99 6.01
C LEU A 120 -5.89 -12.24 5.99
N THR A 121 -6.47 -13.43 6.16
CA THR A 121 -5.71 -14.69 6.08
C THR A 121 -5.15 -14.97 4.68
N GLN A 122 -5.75 -14.38 3.65
CA GLN A 122 -5.34 -14.51 2.24
C GLN A 122 -4.54 -13.30 1.74
N SER A 123 -4.58 -12.16 2.44
CA SER A 123 -3.99 -10.88 2.01
C SER A 123 -2.46 -10.84 2.01
N VAL A 124 -1.82 -11.77 2.72
CA VAL A 124 -0.37 -12.01 2.63
C VAL A 124 0.09 -12.10 1.17
N SER A 125 -0.75 -12.65 0.29
CA SER A 125 -0.45 -12.74 -1.14
C SER A 125 -0.65 -11.44 -1.92
N LEU A 126 -1.49 -10.50 -1.43
CA LEU A 126 -1.82 -9.28 -2.18
C LEU A 126 -0.65 -8.30 -2.27
N PHE A 127 0.14 -8.17 -1.21
CA PHE A 127 1.33 -7.33 -1.25
C PHE A 127 2.26 -7.73 -2.39
N ARG A 128 2.54 -9.04 -2.53
CA ARG A 128 3.41 -9.61 -3.56
C ARG A 128 2.89 -9.40 -4.99
N LEU A 129 1.61 -9.11 -5.15
CA LEU A 129 1.03 -8.77 -6.45
C LEU A 129 1.46 -7.39 -6.94
N PHE A 130 1.87 -6.51 -6.03
CA PHE A 130 2.24 -5.13 -6.34
C PHE A 130 3.71 -4.82 -6.08
N TYR A 131 4.36 -5.50 -5.12
CA TYR A 131 5.73 -5.21 -4.68
C TYR A 131 6.55 -6.48 -4.43
N ARG A 132 7.86 -6.42 -4.66
CA ARG A 132 8.85 -7.44 -4.31
C ARG A 132 10.23 -6.84 -4.03
N PRO A 133 11.06 -7.40 -3.10
CA PRO A 133 10.71 -8.45 -2.14
C PRO A 133 9.79 -7.93 -1.06
N GLY A 134 9.39 -8.81 -0.15
CA GLY A 134 8.63 -8.49 1.03
C GLY A 134 7.22 -9.06 1.02
N ASP A 135 6.57 -8.86 2.15
CA ASP A 135 5.22 -9.31 2.40
C ASP A 135 4.52 -8.47 3.46
N MET A 136 3.21 -8.65 3.57
CA MET A 136 2.39 -8.04 4.62
C MET A 136 1.83 -9.15 5.49
N GLU A 137 2.42 -9.37 6.67
CA GLU A 137 2.02 -10.43 7.59
C GLU A 137 0.96 -9.97 8.58
N VAL A 138 -0.03 -10.84 8.83
CA VAL A 138 -0.98 -10.64 9.93
C VAL A 138 -0.32 -11.09 11.22
N VAL A 139 0.01 -10.13 12.09
CA VAL A 139 0.66 -10.39 13.38
C VAL A 139 -0.35 -10.77 14.45
N LEU A 140 -1.48 -10.07 14.48
CA LEU A 140 -2.59 -10.26 15.40
C LEU A 140 -3.90 -10.09 14.65
N ALA A 141 -4.91 -10.87 15.00
CA ALA A 141 -6.27 -10.71 14.49
C ALA A 141 -7.32 -11.09 15.52
N ALA A 142 -8.41 -10.33 15.56
CA ALA A 142 -9.61 -10.58 16.34
C ALA A 142 -10.84 -10.11 15.54
N PRO A 143 -12.06 -10.48 15.91
CA PRO A 143 -13.25 -9.94 15.26
C PRO A 143 -13.25 -8.40 15.28
N GLY A 144 -13.33 -7.78 14.09
CA GLY A 144 -13.35 -6.33 13.94
C GLY A 144 -11.99 -5.63 14.04
N TRP A 145 -10.88 -6.35 14.20
CA TRP A 145 -9.58 -5.77 14.39
C TRP A 145 -8.43 -6.68 13.92
N ALA A 146 -7.35 -6.08 13.41
CA ALA A 146 -6.12 -6.80 13.07
C ALA A 146 -4.90 -5.87 13.10
N VAL A 147 -3.71 -6.48 13.21
CA VAL A 147 -2.42 -5.82 13.02
C VAL A 147 -1.67 -6.50 11.89
N LEU A 148 -1.25 -5.69 10.92
CA LEU A 148 -0.41 -6.12 9.81
C LEU A 148 0.98 -5.49 9.90
N ARG A 149 1.99 -6.27 9.57
CA ARG A 149 3.40 -5.86 9.56
C ARG A 149 4.02 -6.06 8.19
N LEU A 150 4.76 -5.04 7.73
CA LEU A 150 5.61 -5.16 6.55
C LEU A 150 6.89 -5.91 6.93
N VAL A 151 7.20 -6.98 6.21
CA VAL A 151 8.38 -7.82 6.42
C VAL A 151 9.16 -8.00 5.13
N GLY A 152 10.48 -8.20 5.26
CA GLY A 152 11.36 -8.54 4.12
C GLY A 152 11.63 -7.41 3.12
N CYS A 153 11.19 -6.17 3.39
CA CYS A 153 11.58 -4.99 2.63
C CYS A 153 11.47 -3.71 3.46
N GLU A 154 12.13 -2.67 3.01
CA GLU A 154 11.99 -1.32 3.57
C GLU A 154 11.03 -0.48 2.71
N PRO A 155 10.26 0.45 3.32
CA PRO A 155 9.27 1.24 2.60
C PRO A 155 9.88 2.26 1.63
N GLY A 156 11.13 2.64 1.79
CA GLY A 156 11.88 3.58 0.94
C GLY A 156 11.36 5.03 0.94
N THR A 157 10.11 5.29 1.26
CA THR A 157 9.51 6.64 1.35
C THR A 157 8.21 6.63 2.17
N ARG A 158 7.87 7.78 2.81
CA ARG A 158 6.59 7.94 3.53
C ARG A 158 5.37 7.79 2.62
N MET A 159 5.46 8.19 1.38
CA MET A 159 4.38 8.01 0.39
C MET A 159 4.04 6.52 0.19
N PHE A 160 5.04 5.63 0.26
CA PHE A 160 4.77 4.19 0.27
C PHE A 160 3.88 3.80 1.45
N CYS A 161 4.23 4.21 2.67
CA CYS A 161 3.47 3.88 3.87
C CYS A 161 2.03 4.45 3.81
N GLN A 162 1.87 5.69 3.35
CA GLN A 162 0.56 6.31 3.16
C GLN A 162 -0.28 5.56 2.12
N ARG A 163 0.32 5.14 1.00
CA ARG A 163 -0.37 4.33 -0.01
C ARG A 163 -0.80 2.97 0.53
N GLN A 164 0.04 2.32 1.36
CA GLN A 164 -0.37 1.09 2.04
C GLN A 164 -1.56 1.35 2.97
N THR A 165 -1.56 2.44 3.73
CA THR A 165 -2.68 2.81 4.62
C THR A 165 -4.00 2.90 3.85
N GLY A 166 -4.03 3.67 2.77
CA GLY A 166 -5.22 3.80 1.92
C GLY A 166 -5.62 2.50 1.22
N GLY A 167 -4.64 1.78 0.69
CA GLY A 167 -4.84 0.50 0.02
C GLY A 167 -5.43 -0.57 0.94
N LEU A 168 -4.90 -0.71 2.14
CA LEU A 168 -5.39 -1.66 3.15
C LEU A 168 -6.83 -1.32 3.57
N ARG A 169 -7.12 -0.03 3.81
CA ARG A 169 -8.49 0.42 4.13
C ARG A 169 -9.47 0.07 3.01
N GLN A 170 -9.12 0.35 1.76
CA GLN A 170 -9.98 0.06 0.62
C GLN A 170 -10.17 -1.45 0.41
N ALA A 171 -9.10 -2.23 0.52
CA ALA A 171 -9.17 -3.68 0.41
C ALA A 171 -10.08 -4.30 1.49
N LEU A 172 -9.97 -3.80 2.73
CA LEU A 172 -10.84 -4.23 3.83
C LEU A 172 -12.32 -3.88 3.56
N THR A 173 -12.58 -2.69 3.01
CA THR A 173 -13.94 -2.26 2.61
C THR A 173 -14.51 -3.18 1.54
N LEU A 174 -13.73 -3.51 0.50
CA LEU A 174 -14.14 -4.43 -0.57
C LEU A 174 -14.36 -5.86 -0.08
N ALA A 175 -13.68 -6.25 0.99
CA ALA A 175 -13.87 -7.53 1.66
C ALA A 175 -15.12 -7.56 2.57
N GLY A 176 -15.93 -6.51 2.59
CA GLY A 176 -17.17 -6.42 3.38
C GLY A 176 -16.99 -5.77 4.76
N GLY A 177 -15.81 -5.22 5.06
CA GLY A 177 -15.58 -4.46 6.30
C GLY A 177 -16.30 -3.11 6.27
N THR A 178 -17.35 -2.95 7.07
CA THR A 178 -18.04 -1.67 7.22
C THR A 178 -17.30 -0.75 8.19
N ALA A 179 -17.35 0.57 7.95
CA ALA A 179 -16.62 1.58 8.72
C ALA A 179 -15.11 1.29 8.86
N ALA A 180 -14.51 0.69 7.83
CA ALA A 180 -13.11 0.29 7.80
C ALA A 180 -12.17 1.48 8.08
N ARG A 181 -11.23 1.27 9.00
CA ARG A 181 -10.19 2.24 9.37
C ARG A 181 -8.84 1.54 9.35
N THR A 182 -7.81 2.28 8.98
CA THR A 182 -6.44 1.81 9.01
C THR A 182 -5.55 2.91 9.56
N ARG A 183 -4.69 2.57 10.52
CA ARG A 183 -3.69 3.48 11.10
C ARG A 183 -2.30 2.90 10.94
N HIS A 184 -1.37 3.67 10.43
CA HIS A 184 0.05 3.34 10.44
C HIS A 184 0.60 3.66 11.83
N VAL A 185 0.93 2.66 12.63
CA VAL A 185 1.24 2.80 14.07
C VAL A 185 2.72 2.69 14.38
N ARG A 186 3.52 2.09 13.50
CA ARG A 186 4.99 2.06 13.56
C ARG A 186 5.57 2.29 12.17
N CYS A 187 6.71 2.95 12.08
CA CYS A 187 7.36 3.27 10.82
C CYS A 187 8.87 3.07 10.88
N ALA A 188 9.40 2.20 10.05
CA ALA A 188 10.85 2.01 9.92
C ALA A 188 11.59 3.31 9.53
N LEU A 189 10.93 4.23 8.81
CA LEU A 189 11.48 5.55 8.48
C LEU A 189 11.54 6.51 9.68
N ASP A 190 10.87 6.19 10.78
CA ASP A 190 10.90 6.93 12.04
C ASP A 190 11.83 6.28 13.09
N GLY A 191 12.52 5.20 12.70
CA GLY A 191 13.44 4.46 13.56
C GLY A 191 12.84 3.24 14.25
N ASP A 192 11.58 2.89 13.97
CA ASP A 192 11.02 1.62 14.40
C ASP A 192 11.67 0.44 13.65
N ALA A 193 11.63 -0.75 14.25
CA ALA A 193 12.19 -1.95 13.63
C ALA A 193 11.47 -2.40 12.35
N PHE A 194 10.23 -1.97 12.15
CA PHE A 194 9.36 -2.32 11.01
C PHE A 194 8.21 -1.32 10.86
N CYS A 195 7.52 -1.38 9.72
CA CYS A 195 6.24 -0.69 9.53
C CYS A 195 5.09 -1.60 9.94
N GLU A 196 4.11 -1.03 10.66
CA GLU A 196 2.96 -1.78 11.18
C GLU A 196 1.68 -0.95 11.06
N TRP A 197 0.58 -1.62 10.69
CA TRP A 197 -0.74 -1.02 10.55
C TRP A 197 -1.75 -1.72 11.41
N GLU A 198 -2.53 -0.95 12.16
CA GLU A 198 -3.75 -1.41 12.79
C GLU A 198 -4.95 -1.21 11.85
N LEU A 199 -5.77 -2.25 11.73
CA LEU A 199 -7.00 -2.28 10.96
C LEU A 199 -8.18 -2.48 11.89
N GLU A 200 -9.24 -1.70 11.68
CA GLU A 200 -10.50 -1.79 12.42
C GLU A 200 -11.67 -1.83 11.44
N TRP A 201 -12.68 -2.61 11.72
CA TRP A 201 -13.94 -2.64 10.96
C TRP A 201 -15.10 -3.04 11.86
N ALA A 202 -16.31 -2.56 11.55
CA ALA A 202 -17.48 -3.02 12.26
C ALA A 202 -17.79 -4.47 11.83
N THR A 203 -17.92 -5.35 12.82
CA THR A 203 -18.51 -6.67 12.62
C THR A 203 -20.02 -6.47 12.58
N GLY A 204 -20.65 -6.63 11.39
CA GLY A 204 -22.10 -6.65 11.33
C GLY A 204 -22.63 -7.71 12.30
N GLU A 205 -23.60 -7.37 13.14
CA GLU A 205 -24.38 -8.38 13.83
C GLU A 205 -24.97 -9.27 12.73
N ALA A 206 -24.64 -10.56 12.77
CA ALA A 206 -25.32 -11.55 11.97
C ALA A 206 -26.76 -11.57 12.46
N GLY A 207 -27.67 -10.88 11.71
CA GLY A 207 -29.09 -10.95 11.92
C GLY A 207 -29.65 -12.28 11.40
#